data_63d2034e35574f8ea20189c2fbdef127
#
_entry.id   63d2034e35574f8ea20189c2fbdef127
#
_cell.length_a   1.000
_cell.length_b   1.000
_cell.length_c   1.000
_cell.angle_alpha   90.00
_cell.angle_beta   90.00
_cell.angle_gamma   90.00
#
_symmetry.space_group_name_H-M   'P 1'
#
loop_
_entity.id
_entity.type
_entity.pdbx_description
1 polymer ?
#
loop_
_entity_poly.entity_id
_entity_poly.type
_entity_poly.pdbx_seq_one_letter_code
_entity_poly.pdbx_strand_id
1 'polypeptide(L)'
;MRYRFGVAVAMLGLAAPAYADAWDFILINNSGKEITLIELSPSGANQWQKNKVDEGEKPKNFKVGGRNTVHFDKAASQCKWEIKATFADTTSTVFPAVNLCDASFVTIRFNGTTPVSTAS
;
A
#
# COMPACT_ATOMS: atom_id res chain seq x y z
N MET A 1 17.20 10.70 42.60
CA MET A 1 16.81 10.23 42.20
C MET A 1 16.29 10.00 41.85
N ARG A 2 16.46 10.07 41.62
CA ARG A 2 16.02 9.62 41.01
C ARG A 2 15.11 9.38 40.47
N TYR A 3 14.94 9.44 40.19
CA TYR A 3 14.08 8.96 39.52
C TYR A 3 13.71 9.17 38.82
N ARG A 4 13.92 9.45 38.64
CA ARG A 4 13.47 9.40 37.86
C ARG A 4 12.95 9.18 37.20
N PHE A 5 12.99 9.36 37.17
CA PHE A 5 12.35 8.90 36.36
C PHE A 5 11.84 8.90 35.74
N GLY A 6 11.96 9.32 35.66
CA GLY A 6 11.40 9.15 34.84
C GLY A 6 10.97 9.43 34.27
N VAL A 7 10.93 9.70 34.16
CA VAL A 7 10.50 9.77 33.43
C VAL A 7 10.05 9.76 32.73
N ALA A 8 10.22 10.08 32.58
CA ALA A 8 9.81 9.92 31.81
C ALA A 8 9.41 9.84 31.13
N VAL A 9 9.48 10.05 31.00
CA VAL A 9 9.13 9.76 30.22
C VAL A 9 8.46 9.52 29.69
N ALA A 10 8.43 9.74 29.59
CA ALA A 10 7.94 9.35 28.97
C ALA A 10 7.30 9.34 28.47
N MET A 11 7.25 9.63 28.25
CA MET A 11 6.73 9.42 27.72
C MET A 11 6.34 9.19 27.17
N LEU A 12 6.40 9.39 26.99
CA LEU A 12 6.10 8.94 26.33
C LEU A 12 5.65 8.53 25.71
N GLY A 13 5.69 8.65 25.46
CA GLY A 13 5.46 8.12 24.74
C GLY A 13 4.99 8.03 24.30
N LEU A 14 4.96 8.25 23.97
CA LEU A 14 4.58 7.99 23.40
C LEU A 14 4.08 7.89 22.63
N ALA A 15 4.23 7.89 22.39
CA ALA A 15 3.86 7.73 21.65
C ALA A 15 3.78 7.71 20.70
N ALA A 16 3.79 7.82 20.54
CA ALA A 16 3.55 7.86 19.59
C ALA A 16 3.69 7.74 18.50
N PRO A 17 3.78 7.34 18.15
CA PRO A 17 4.04 7.01 16.93
C PRO A 17 3.18 7.20 15.93
N ALA A 18 2.59 7.78 15.91
CA ALA A 18 1.60 7.96 14.99
C ALA A 18 2.03 8.51 13.69
N TYR A 19 3.14 8.22 13.26
CA TYR A 19 3.69 8.88 12.16
C TYR A 19 3.44 8.14 10.93
N ALA A 20 4.16 7.13 10.70
CA ALA A 20 3.98 6.33 9.54
C ALA A 20 2.94 5.30 9.91
N ASP A 21 1.72 5.59 9.62
CA ASP A 21 0.66 4.63 9.83
C ASP A 21 0.80 3.50 8.84
N ALA A 22 0.65 2.28 9.30
CA ALA A 22 0.53 1.15 8.41
C ALA A 22 -0.89 1.20 7.86
N TRP A 23 -1.00 1.41 6.57
CA TRP A 23 -2.30 1.48 5.92
C TRP A 23 -2.53 0.23 5.10
N ASP A 24 -3.70 -0.33 5.32
CA ASP A 24 -4.10 -1.52 4.61
C ASP A 24 -5.30 -1.21 3.74
N PHE A 25 -5.29 -1.75 2.55
CA PHE A 25 -6.47 -1.76 1.71
C PHE A 25 -6.53 -3.09 0.97
N ILE A 26 -7.70 -3.41 0.46
CA ILE A 26 -7.88 -4.63 -0.31
C ILE A 26 -7.78 -4.28 -1.79
N LEU A 27 -6.82 -4.90 -2.47
CA LEU A 27 -6.65 -4.74 -3.91
C LEU A 27 -7.42 -5.85 -4.63
N ILE A 28 -8.25 -5.45 -5.57
CA ILE A 28 -9.01 -6.37 -6.41
C ILE A 28 -8.40 -6.35 -7.81
N ASN A 29 -7.93 -7.52 -8.25
CA ASN A 29 -7.21 -7.64 -9.50
C ASN A 29 -8.18 -7.99 -10.65
N ASN A 30 -8.67 -6.96 -11.31
CA ASN A 30 -9.48 -7.13 -12.53
C ASN A 30 -8.69 -6.77 -13.79
N SER A 31 -7.36 -6.90 -13.73
CA SER A 31 -6.50 -6.56 -14.87
C SER A 31 -6.48 -7.62 -15.96
N GLY A 32 -6.96 -8.83 -15.67
CA GLY A 32 -6.89 -9.94 -16.62
C GLY A 32 -5.57 -10.69 -16.58
N LYS A 33 -4.63 -10.29 -15.73
CA LYS A 33 -3.32 -10.92 -15.60
C LYS A 33 -3.02 -11.19 -14.15
N GLU A 34 -2.31 -12.28 -13.88
CA GLU A 34 -1.83 -12.54 -12.52
C GLU A 34 -0.74 -11.53 -12.15
N ILE A 35 -0.81 -11.00 -10.93
CA ILE A 35 0.12 -10.00 -10.42
C ILE A 35 1.08 -10.69 -9.46
N THR A 36 2.39 -10.46 -9.66
CA THR A 36 3.43 -11.04 -8.82
C THR A 36 4.00 -10.04 -7.82
N LEU A 37 3.82 -8.73 -8.07
CA LEU A 37 4.36 -7.71 -7.19
C LEU A 37 3.48 -6.47 -7.27
N ILE A 38 3.17 -5.90 -6.10
CA ILE A 38 2.49 -4.61 -5.99
C ILE A 38 3.44 -3.63 -5.32
N GLU A 39 3.58 -2.46 -5.91
CA GLU A 39 4.38 -1.36 -5.34
C GLU A 39 3.53 -0.10 -5.32
N LEU A 40 3.81 0.76 -4.34
CA LEU A 40 3.07 2.00 -4.15
C LEU A 40 4.05 3.17 -4.06
N SER A 41 3.64 4.30 -4.63
CA SER A 41 4.39 5.53 -4.55
C SER A 41 3.44 6.70 -4.33
N PRO A 42 3.85 7.70 -3.54
CA PRO A 42 3.10 8.96 -3.53
C PRO A 42 2.98 9.47 -4.97
N SER A 43 1.83 10.06 -5.29
CA SER A 43 1.53 10.50 -6.65
C SER A 43 2.64 11.40 -7.19
N GLY A 44 3.23 10.99 -8.30
CA GLY A 44 4.27 11.76 -8.98
C GLY A 44 5.67 11.67 -8.39
N ALA A 45 5.86 10.95 -7.29
CA ALA A 45 7.15 10.93 -6.60
C ALA A 45 8.12 9.88 -7.13
N ASN A 46 7.62 8.84 -7.79
CA ASN A 46 8.44 7.71 -8.24
C ASN A 46 9.29 7.11 -7.12
N GLN A 47 8.73 7.03 -5.93
CA GLN A 47 9.37 6.45 -4.76
C GLN A 47 8.60 5.20 -4.37
N TRP A 48 8.94 4.10 -4.99
CA TRP A 48 8.15 2.86 -4.91
C TRP A 48 8.53 2.05 -3.69
N GLN A 49 7.53 1.69 -2.90
CA GLN A 49 7.68 0.74 -1.82
C GLN A 49 6.86 -0.51 -2.12
N LYS A 50 7.43 -1.66 -1.79
CA LYS A 50 6.75 -2.93 -2.05
C LYS A 50 5.66 -3.16 -1.02
N ASN A 51 4.62 -3.87 -1.45
CA ASN A 51 3.63 -4.40 -0.53
C ASN A 51 4.34 -5.21 0.55
N LYS A 52 4.07 -4.88 1.81
CA LYS A 52 4.67 -5.56 2.94
C LYS A 52 3.88 -6.83 3.26
N VAL A 53 4.59 -7.81 3.78
CA VAL A 53 3.96 -9.01 4.31
C VAL A 53 4.38 -9.18 5.75
N ASP A 54 3.58 -9.88 6.53
CA ASP A 54 3.89 -10.12 7.92
C ASP A 54 5.14 -10.99 8.04
N GLU A 55 5.82 -10.84 9.16
CA GLU A 55 7.04 -11.59 9.40
C GLU A 55 6.76 -13.09 9.29
N GLY A 56 7.61 -13.79 8.55
CA GLY A 56 7.46 -15.21 8.34
C GLY A 56 6.50 -15.62 7.24
N GLU A 57 5.80 -14.66 6.65
CA GLU A 57 4.92 -14.93 5.52
C GLU A 57 5.63 -14.69 4.20
N LYS A 58 5.19 -15.40 3.18
CA LYS A 58 5.68 -15.19 1.83
C LYS A 58 4.72 -14.27 1.08
N PRO A 59 5.23 -13.40 0.20
CA PRO A 59 4.36 -12.61 -0.66
C PRO A 59 3.46 -13.53 -1.48
N LYS A 60 2.21 -13.12 -1.62
CA LYS A 60 1.22 -13.87 -2.38
C LYS A 60 0.95 -13.18 -3.70
N ASN A 61 0.80 -13.98 -4.75
CA ASN A 61 0.38 -13.44 -6.03
C ASN A 61 -1.10 -13.07 -5.96
N PHE A 62 -1.48 -12.08 -6.76
CA PHE A 62 -2.87 -11.68 -6.92
C PHE A 62 -3.39 -12.36 -8.18
N LYS A 63 -4.20 -13.39 -8.00
CA LYS A 63 -4.77 -14.12 -9.14
C LYS A 63 -5.76 -13.24 -9.88
N VAL A 64 -6.00 -13.58 -11.14
CA VAL A 64 -7.02 -12.89 -11.94
C VAL A 64 -8.37 -12.99 -11.22
N GLY A 65 -9.00 -11.84 -11.00
CA GLY A 65 -10.27 -11.76 -10.29
C GLY A 65 -10.14 -11.90 -8.78
N GLY A 66 -8.93 -12.14 -8.27
CA GLY A 66 -8.71 -12.33 -6.86
C GLY A 66 -8.49 -11.02 -6.13
N ARG A 67 -8.48 -11.12 -4.79
CA ARG A 67 -8.24 -9.97 -3.95
C ARG A 67 -7.32 -10.37 -2.80
N ASN A 68 -6.44 -9.45 -2.43
CA ASN A 68 -5.57 -9.61 -1.26
C ASN A 68 -5.36 -8.26 -0.60
N THR A 69 -5.03 -8.30 0.68
CA THR A 69 -4.70 -7.09 1.41
C THR A 69 -3.31 -6.60 1.03
N VAL A 70 -3.19 -5.30 0.83
CA VAL A 70 -1.92 -4.62 0.58
C VAL A 70 -1.56 -3.83 1.82
N HIS A 71 -0.35 -4.06 2.33
CA HIS A 71 0.18 -3.36 3.50
C HIS A 71 1.30 -2.43 3.06
N PHE A 72 1.25 -1.17 3.51
CA PHE A 72 2.31 -0.23 3.19
C PHE A 72 2.39 0.88 4.23
N ASP A 73 3.51 1.59 4.26
CA ASP A 73 3.68 2.71 5.18
C ASP A 73 3.24 3.99 4.49
N LYS A 74 2.39 4.74 5.17
CA LYS A 74 1.84 5.96 4.64
C LYS A 74 2.03 7.09 5.63
N ALA A 75 2.57 8.22 5.17
CA ALA A 75 2.56 9.43 5.97
C ALA A 75 1.13 9.94 6.09
N ALA A 76 0.76 10.44 7.26
CA ALA A 76 -0.63 10.83 7.56
C ALA A 76 -1.18 11.86 6.57
N SER A 77 -0.33 12.72 6.02
CA SER A 77 -0.74 13.77 5.10
C SER A 77 -0.76 13.35 3.64
N GLN A 78 -0.30 12.14 3.33
CA GLN A 78 -0.18 11.70 1.94
C GLN A 78 -1.36 10.79 1.60
N CYS A 79 -2.29 11.30 0.81
CA CYS A 79 -3.49 10.55 0.47
C CYS A 79 -3.47 9.93 -0.92
N LYS A 80 -2.85 10.58 -1.89
CA LYS A 80 -2.88 10.11 -3.28
C LYS A 80 -1.67 9.25 -3.58
N TRP A 81 -1.92 8.03 -4.03
CA TRP A 81 -0.89 7.03 -4.28
C TRP A 81 -1.10 6.35 -5.61
N GLU A 82 -0.01 6.18 -6.35
CA GLU A 82 -0.01 5.36 -7.56
C GLU A 82 0.29 3.92 -7.20
N ILE A 83 -0.29 3.01 -7.95
CA ILE A 83 -0.11 1.58 -7.74
C ILE A 83 0.57 1.00 -8.98
N LYS A 84 1.71 0.35 -8.78
CA LYS A 84 2.41 -0.34 -9.86
C LYS A 84 2.25 -1.83 -9.67
N ALA A 85 1.72 -2.50 -10.68
CA ALA A 85 1.59 -3.94 -10.69
C ALA A 85 2.60 -4.53 -11.65
N THR A 86 3.35 -5.52 -11.18
CA THR A 86 4.20 -6.35 -12.03
C THR A 86 3.48 -7.67 -12.22
N PHE A 87 3.35 -8.09 -13.45
CA PHE A 87 2.57 -9.27 -13.81
C PHE A 87 3.45 -10.49 -13.99
N ALA A 88 2.82 -11.66 -14.05
CA ALA A 88 3.55 -12.92 -14.21
C ALA A 88 4.35 -12.99 -15.51
N ASP A 89 3.94 -12.24 -16.53
CA ASP A 89 4.67 -12.15 -17.80
C ASP A 89 5.84 -11.16 -17.73
N THR A 90 6.19 -10.67 -16.54
CA THR A 90 7.28 -9.73 -16.23
C THR A 90 7.05 -8.30 -16.71
N THR A 91 5.93 -8.00 -17.34
CA THR A 91 5.58 -6.60 -17.67
C THR A 91 5.03 -5.91 -16.43
N SER A 92 5.08 -4.59 -16.41
CA SER A 92 4.53 -3.82 -15.30
C SER A 92 3.75 -2.63 -15.84
N THR A 93 2.79 -2.16 -15.03
CA THR A 93 1.94 -1.04 -15.36
C THR A 93 1.75 -0.18 -14.12
N VAL A 94 1.84 1.14 -14.29
CA VAL A 94 1.49 2.09 -13.25
C VAL A 94 0.03 2.48 -13.44
N PHE A 95 -0.78 2.21 -12.42
CA PHE A 95 -2.20 2.57 -12.44
C PHE A 95 -2.39 3.97 -11.88
N PRO A 96 -3.39 4.73 -12.36
CA PRO A 96 -3.61 6.09 -11.91
C PRO A 96 -3.77 6.21 -10.40
N ALA A 97 -3.34 7.33 -9.86
CA ALA A 97 -3.37 7.56 -8.43
C ALA A 97 -4.78 7.51 -7.87
N VAL A 98 -4.91 6.95 -6.68
CA VAL A 98 -6.15 6.89 -5.94
C VAL A 98 -5.96 7.50 -4.56
N ASN A 99 -7.07 7.95 -3.97
CA ASN A 99 -7.05 8.48 -2.61
C ASN A 99 -7.19 7.31 -1.64
N LEU A 100 -6.10 6.97 -0.96
CA LEU A 100 -6.09 5.86 -0.01
C LEU A 100 -6.43 6.28 1.41
N CYS A 101 -6.68 7.58 1.65
CA CYS A 101 -7.13 8.04 2.96
C CYS A 101 -8.55 7.61 3.26
N ASP A 102 -9.39 7.52 2.23
CA ASP A 102 -10.81 7.23 2.40
C ASP A 102 -11.23 5.89 1.80
N ALA A 103 -10.29 5.16 1.22
CA ALA A 103 -10.62 3.93 0.50
C ALA A 103 -10.26 2.69 1.31
N SER A 104 -11.16 1.70 1.30
CA SER A 104 -10.88 0.38 1.85
C SER A 104 -10.61 -0.62 0.75
N PHE A 105 -11.09 -0.36 -0.46
CA PHE A 105 -10.96 -1.25 -1.62
C PHE A 105 -10.44 -0.46 -2.80
N VAL A 106 -9.53 -1.07 -3.56
CA VAL A 106 -9.07 -0.51 -4.82
C VAL A 106 -9.16 -1.60 -5.88
N THR A 107 -9.85 -1.29 -6.97
CA THR A 107 -9.94 -2.20 -8.12
C THR A 107 -9.05 -1.66 -9.23
N ILE A 108 -8.16 -2.50 -9.75
CA ILE A 108 -7.36 -2.15 -10.92
C ILE A 108 -7.81 -3.00 -12.10
N ARG A 109 -7.89 -2.36 -13.26
CA ARG A 109 -8.34 -3.00 -14.50
C ARG A 109 -7.80 -2.23 -15.69
N PHE A 110 -8.01 -2.79 -16.86
CA PHE A 110 -7.71 -2.11 -18.11
C PHE A 110 -9.00 -1.83 -18.86
N ASN A 111 -9.08 -0.64 -19.43
CA ASN A 111 -10.12 -0.29 -20.40
C ASN A 111 -9.40 -0.29 -21.75
N GLY A 112 -9.52 -1.41 -22.49
CA GLY A 112 -8.66 -1.63 -23.64
C GLY A 112 -7.22 -1.79 -23.17
N THR A 113 -6.35 -0.83 -23.52
CA THR A 113 -4.96 -0.81 -23.06
C THR A 113 -4.73 0.26 -21.99
N THR A 114 -5.76 0.99 -21.60
CA THR A 114 -5.63 2.09 -20.63
C THR A 114 -5.80 1.56 -19.22
N PRO A 115 -4.81 1.75 -18.33
CA PRO A 115 -4.97 1.33 -16.94
C PRO A 115 -5.96 2.24 -16.22
N VAL A 116 -6.80 1.61 -15.40
CA VAL A 116 -7.83 2.32 -14.63
C VAL A 116 -7.80 1.80 -13.21
N SER A 117 -7.90 2.71 -12.24
CA SER A 117 -8.02 2.35 -10.82
C SER A 117 -9.25 3.03 -10.25
N THR A 118 -9.98 2.30 -9.42
CA THR A 118 -11.19 2.79 -8.77
C THR A 118 -11.10 2.47 -7.28
N ALA A 119 -11.22 3.50 -6.45
CA ALA A 119 -11.17 3.34 -4.99
C ALA A 119 -12.58 3.51 -4.41
N SER A 120 -12.85 2.71 -3.37
CA SER A 120 -14.14 2.81 -2.66
C SER A 120 -14.04 2.43 -1.19
#